data_7cf6d0932300204f2e70f99b8d9c5e6d
#
_entry.id   7cf6d0932300204f2e70f99b8d9c5e6d
#
_cell.length_a   1.000
_cell.length_b   1.000
_cell.length_c   1.000
_cell.angle_alpha   90.00
_cell.angle_beta   90.00
_cell.angle_gamma   90.00
#
_symmetry.space_group_name_H-M   'P 1'
#
loop_
_entity.id
_entity.type
_entity.pdbx_description
1 polymer ?
#
loop_
_entity_poly.entity_id
_entity_poly.type
_entity_poly.pdbx_seq_one_letter_code
_entity_poly.pdbx_strand_id
1 'polypeptide(L)'
;MNKISVLQVGNEDLSLQLHIPDFVEWNYINDLRLAKERGYDVCVLNRCVNEKEARILLKKIRAYTLFLLDDVNVDQWTTWICTSRRAKVLDIRTLQEFVNDDIQLFFSYTYGEKYDPHSLSISQNFKGSVFWDGFNGVELEGDYGDDFYQVAYWRGNIPVFQGQTINFWLEYEKDDSVSIQLKIEQFQSGSLSSLQNRWIFTEEDLSSNVYVTNNNMDGPVFVSLLAKGKGKLKIVGLHDRHSRKSYGEFLPGGVRMVSSKREEVFMYFDPGDMKPPLNVYFSGYKTQEGFEGFNMMRKMGAPFLLVAESRLEGGAFYLGDDEYEKFITTGIQDCLNQLGFDRSQLILSGLSMGTFGALYNGCKLQPHAIIIGKPLASLGDIAVNERISRPGGFPTSLDVLVKNCGDMSQKSIDSLNHHFWDLFDQTDWSQTKFIVSYMLEDDYDMTAYNRLISHIDDVGVEIIGKGIHGRHNDDTYSIVAWFKTQFDETLKLDFKRGDLDEE
;
A
#
# COMPACT_ATOMS: atom_id res chain seq x y z
N MET A 1 -10.97 7.54 22.03
CA MET A 1 -10.52 6.38 21.17
C MET A 1 -11.18 5.10 21.65
N ASN A 2 -11.43 4.14 20.75
CA ASN A 2 -11.79 2.78 21.18
C ASN A 2 -10.58 2.17 21.89
N LYS A 3 -10.83 1.35 22.91
CA LYS A 3 -9.74 0.62 23.57
C LYS A 3 -9.08 -0.38 22.63
N ILE A 4 -7.77 -0.54 22.77
CA ILE A 4 -7.01 -1.55 22.04
C ILE A 4 -7.25 -2.90 22.71
N SER A 5 -7.80 -3.84 21.95
CA SER A 5 -8.16 -5.18 22.45
C SER A 5 -6.98 -6.12 22.31
N VAL A 6 -6.45 -6.57 23.46
CA VAL A 6 -5.34 -7.51 23.55
C VAL A 6 -5.87 -8.89 23.94
N LEU A 7 -5.44 -9.92 23.21
CA LEU A 7 -5.62 -11.31 23.56
C LEU A 7 -4.31 -11.85 24.11
N GLN A 8 -4.29 -12.28 25.36
CA GLN A 8 -3.20 -13.08 25.90
C GLN A 8 -3.60 -14.57 25.96
N VAL A 9 -2.78 -15.42 25.38
CA VAL A 9 -2.94 -16.88 25.42
C VAL A 9 -1.80 -17.49 26.20
N GLY A 10 -2.09 -18.04 27.38
CA GLY A 10 -1.04 -18.50 28.28
C GLY A 10 -1.48 -19.45 29.37
N ASN A 11 -0.53 -19.90 30.18
CA ASN A 11 -0.77 -20.73 31.37
C ASN A 11 -1.07 -19.88 32.61
N GLU A 12 -0.65 -18.61 32.61
CA GLU A 12 -0.84 -17.65 33.69
C GLU A 12 -1.29 -16.30 33.14
N ASP A 13 -2.04 -15.56 33.92
CA ASP A 13 -2.53 -14.24 33.60
C ASP A 13 -1.46 -13.17 33.91
N LEU A 14 -0.81 -12.68 32.85
CA LEU A 14 0.24 -11.65 32.98
C LEU A 14 -0.32 -10.30 33.42
N SER A 15 -1.63 -10.02 33.24
CA SER A 15 -2.22 -8.77 33.67
C SER A 15 -2.17 -8.55 35.20
N LEU A 16 -2.01 -9.63 35.96
CA LEU A 16 -1.85 -9.55 37.41
C LEU A 16 -0.49 -8.98 37.84
N GLN A 17 0.49 -8.98 36.93
CA GLN A 17 1.86 -8.53 37.17
C GLN A 17 2.17 -7.22 36.39
N LEU A 18 1.29 -6.82 35.50
CA LEU A 18 1.45 -5.65 34.63
C LEU A 18 0.54 -4.50 35.07
N HIS A 19 1.01 -3.29 34.88
CA HIS A 19 0.14 -2.11 34.90
C HIS A 19 -0.50 -1.98 33.52
N ILE A 20 -1.82 -2.21 33.43
CA ILE A 20 -2.57 -2.12 32.18
C ILE A 20 -3.17 -0.72 32.05
N PRO A 21 -2.77 0.08 31.02
CA PRO A 21 -3.31 1.42 30.81
C PRO A 21 -4.82 1.41 30.50
N ASP A 22 -5.53 2.49 30.82
CA ASP A 22 -6.99 2.63 30.61
C ASP A 22 -7.43 2.47 29.15
N PHE A 23 -6.55 2.74 28.20
CA PHE A 23 -6.83 2.60 26.75
C PHE A 23 -6.64 1.16 26.24
N VAL A 24 -6.24 0.21 27.09
CA VAL A 24 -6.08 -1.20 26.77
C VAL A 24 -7.20 -2.04 27.38
N GLU A 25 -7.75 -2.96 26.59
CA GLU A 25 -8.64 -4.01 27.08
C GLU A 25 -7.88 -5.34 27.01
N TRP A 26 -7.32 -5.78 28.14
CA TRP A 26 -6.54 -7.01 28.24
C TRP A 26 -7.47 -8.21 28.50
N ASN A 27 -7.41 -9.23 27.63
CA ASN A 27 -8.21 -10.43 27.73
C ASN A 27 -7.27 -11.64 27.82
N TYR A 28 -7.13 -12.18 29.02
CA TYR A 28 -6.42 -13.42 29.25
C TYR A 28 -7.33 -14.63 29.02
N ILE A 29 -6.84 -15.63 28.30
CA ILE A 29 -7.47 -16.93 28.15
C ILE A 29 -6.42 -18.05 28.16
N ASN A 30 -6.79 -19.18 28.78
CA ASN A 30 -6.04 -20.43 28.71
C ASN A 30 -6.63 -21.42 27.69
N ASP A 31 -7.87 -21.20 27.26
CA ASP A 31 -8.59 -22.00 26.26
C ASP A 31 -9.10 -21.10 25.13
N LEU A 32 -8.53 -21.26 23.94
CA LEU A 32 -8.88 -20.44 22.77
C LEU A 32 -10.32 -20.61 22.28
N ARG A 33 -11.04 -21.64 22.73
CA ARG A 33 -12.50 -21.79 22.46
C ARG A 33 -13.31 -20.67 23.11
N LEU A 34 -12.78 -20.06 24.17
CA LEU A 34 -13.38 -18.93 24.89
C LEU A 34 -13.11 -17.58 24.22
N ALA A 35 -12.28 -17.54 23.20
CA ALA A 35 -11.96 -16.29 22.49
C ALA A 35 -13.21 -15.69 21.84
N LYS A 36 -13.40 -14.37 22.03
CA LYS A 36 -14.55 -13.63 21.46
C LYS A 36 -14.64 -13.88 19.94
N GLU A 37 -15.85 -13.84 19.38
CA GLU A 37 -16.04 -13.90 17.93
C GLU A 37 -15.39 -12.70 17.22
N ARG A 38 -15.39 -11.55 17.87
CA ARG A 38 -14.71 -10.34 17.39
C ARG A 38 -13.19 -10.52 17.50
N GLY A 39 -12.47 -10.17 16.43
CA GLY A 39 -11.01 -10.21 16.42
C GLY A 39 -10.37 -9.26 17.44
N TYR A 40 -9.09 -9.45 17.66
CA TYR A 40 -8.26 -8.66 18.57
C TYR A 40 -7.27 -7.81 17.77
N ASP A 41 -6.86 -6.67 18.35
CA ASP A 41 -5.87 -5.79 17.72
C ASP A 41 -4.45 -6.31 17.92
N VAL A 42 -4.18 -6.97 19.06
CA VAL A 42 -2.89 -7.57 19.42
C VAL A 42 -3.12 -8.94 20.04
N CYS A 43 -2.23 -9.89 19.78
CA CYS A 43 -2.20 -11.18 20.47
C CYS A 43 -0.80 -11.42 21.06
N VAL A 44 -0.74 -11.84 22.33
CA VAL A 44 0.50 -12.23 23.03
C VAL A 44 0.40 -13.69 23.41
N LEU A 45 1.39 -14.48 22.96
CA LEU A 45 1.53 -15.90 23.34
C LEU A 45 2.62 -16.05 24.40
N ASN A 46 2.26 -16.57 25.58
CA ASN A 46 3.21 -16.98 26.60
C ASN A 46 3.16 -18.49 26.89
N ARG A 47 2.69 -19.29 25.92
CA ARG A 47 2.80 -20.74 25.84
C ARG A 47 2.73 -21.23 24.40
N CYS A 48 3.11 -22.49 24.19
CA CYS A 48 2.84 -23.18 22.93
C CYS A 48 1.33 -23.35 22.67
N VAL A 49 0.98 -23.48 21.40
CA VAL A 49 -0.38 -23.75 20.94
C VAL A 49 -0.40 -25.05 20.12
N ASN A 50 -1.46 -25.85 20.29
CA ASN A 50 -1.67 -27.02 19.45
C ASN A 50 -2.30 -26.69 18.10
N GLU A 51 -2.48 -27.69 17.22
CA GLU A 51 -3.04 -27.48 15.87
C GLU A 51 -4.38 -26.76 15.88
N LYS A 52 -5.34 -27.21 16.72
CA LYS A 52 -6.67 -26.59 16.78
C LYS A 52 -6.61 -25.12 17.20
N GLU A 53 -5.78 -24.84 18.18
CA GLU A 53 -5.54 -23.48 18.68
C GLU A 53 -4.88 -22.60 17.62
N ALA A 54 -3.88 -23.12 16.91
CA ALA A 54 -3.21 -22.40 15.83
C ALA A 54 -4.18 -22.05 14.71
N ARG A 55 -5.09 -22.97 14.33
CA ARG A 55 -6.14 -22.72 13.32
C ARG A 55 -7.17 -21.67 13.79
N ILE A 56 -7.51 -21.64 15.09
CA ILE A 56 -8.36 -20.58 15.67
C ILE A 56 -7.66 -19.23 15.57
N LEU A 57 -6.38 -19.16 15.96
CA LEU A 57 -5.59 -17.93 15.89
C LEU A 57 -5.45 -17.42 14.45
N LEU A 58 -5.27 -18.32 13.47
CA LEU A 58 -5.20 -17.96 12.05
C LEU A 58 -6.44 -17.17 11.61
N LYS A 59 -7.63 -17.55 12.05
CA LYS A 59 -8.90 -16.88 11.72
C LYS A 59 -9.08 -15.56 12.47
N LYS A 60 -8.63 -15.49 13.74
CA LYS A 60 -8.91 -14.36 14.65
C LYS A 60 -7.85 -13.26 14.64
N ILE A 61 -6.59 -13.59 14.37
CA ILE A 61 -5.46 -12.66 14.46
C ILE A 61 -4.97 -12.29 13.07
N ARG A 62 -4.69 -11.00 12.86
CA ARG A 62 -4.12 -10.51 11.61
C ARG A 62 -2.61 -10.74 11.56
N ALA A 63 -2.02 -10.82 10.38
CA ALA A 63 -0.57 -10.77 10.26
C ALA A 63 -0.03 -9.46 10.88
N TYR A 64 1.20 -9.51 11.39
CA TYR A 64 1.90 -8.40 12.08
C TYR A 64 1.27 -7.95 13.42
N THR A 65 0.39 -8.75 14.02
CA THR A 65 -0.22 -8.40 15.32
C THR A 65 -0.06 -9.51 16.37
N LEU A 66 0.71 -10.54 16.06
CA LEU A 66 1.03 -11.64 16.96
C LEU A 66 2.42 -11.45 17.56
N PHE A 67 2.53 -11.59 18.87
CA PHE A 67 3.77 -11.54 19.64
C PHE A 67 3.96 -12.84 20.39
N LEU A 68 5.16 -13.40 20.30
CA LEU A 68 5.59 -14.56 21.07
C LEU A 68 6.58 -14.10 22.12
N LEU A 69 6.35 -14.43 23.39
CA LEU A 69 7.34 -14.14 24.42
C LEU A 69 8.58 -15.04 24.25
N ASP A 70 9.75 -14.48 24.52
CA ASP A 70 11.05 -15.11 24.26
C ASP A 70 11.37 -16.31 25.16
N ASP A 71 10.66 -16.46 26.29
CA ASP A 71 10.78 -17.61 27.21
C ASP A 71 9.99 -18.86 26.76
N VAL A 72 9.20 -18.77 25.67
CA VAL A 72 8.40 -19.88 25.16
C VAL A 72 9.25 -20.78 24.24
N ASN A 73 9.42 -22.05 24.65
CA ASN A 73 10.00 -23.06 23.76
C ASN A 73 9.00 -23.46 22.67
N VAL A 74 9.27 -23.10 21.42
CA VAL A 74 8.35 -23.29 20.31
C VAL A 74 8.29 -24.73 19.82
N ASP A 75 7.08 -25.23 19.59
CA ASP A 75 6.80 -26.47 18.87
C ASP A 75 6.42 -26.21 17.39
N GLN A 76 6.09 -27.26 16.64
CA GLN A 76 5.73 -27.19 15.24
C GLN A 76 4.54 -26.24 14.98
N TRP A 77 3.48 -26.31 15.78
CA TRP A 77 2.26 -25.54 15.55
C TRP A 77 2.40 -24.09 15.99
N THR A 78 3.15 -23.85 17.05
CA THR A 78 3.51 -22.49 17.45
C THR A 78 4.41 -21.83 16.41
N THR A 79 5.39 -22.55 15.88
CA THR A 79 6.22 -22.06 14.76
C THR A 79 5.36 -21.77 13.54
N TRP A 80 4.43 -22.65 13.18
CA TRP A 80 3.54 -22.48 12.05
C TRP A 80 2.69 -21.21 12.17
N ILE A 81 2.01 -21.00 13.30
CA ILE A 81 1.16 -19.82 13.48
C ILE A 81 1.98 -18.52 13.55
N CYS A 82 3.15 -18.55 14.17
CA CYS A 82 4.07 -17.42 14.22
C CYS A 82 4.51 -17.01 12.79
N THR A 83 4.85 -17.98 11.96
CA THR A 83 5.19 -17.73 10.54
C THR A 83 3.98 -17.21 9.76
N SER A 84 2.81 -17.87 9.90
CA SER A 84 1.56 -17.47 9.24
C SER A 84 1.08 -16.08 9.61
N ARG A 85 1.33 -15.62 10.83
CA ARG A 85 0.92 -14.29 11.32
C ARG A 85 2.07 -13.29 11.34
N ARG A 86 3.26 -13.66 10.80
CA ARG A 86 4.47 -12.80 10.81
C ARG A 86 4.74 -12.26 12.21
N ALA A 87 4.68 -13.18 13.19
CA ALA A 87 4.84 -12.84 14.59
C ALA A 87 6.22 -12.25 14.87
N LYS A 88 6.29 -11.38 15.89
CA LYS A 88 7.55 -10.90 16.45
C LYS A 88 7.79 -11.54 17.81
N VAL A 89 9.06 -11.78 18.12
CA VAL A 89 9.47 -12.18 19.46
C VAL A 89 9.56 -10.93 20.33
N LEU A 90 8.99 -11.00 21.52
CA LEU A 90 8.99 -9.94 22.52
C LEU A 90 9.69 -10.42 23.77
N ASP A 91 10.70 -9.69 24.23
CA ASP A 91 11.39 -9.97 25.49
C ASP A 91 10.41 -9.76 26.67
N ILE A 92 10.20 -10.78 27.48
CA ILE A 92 9.29 -10.71 28.62
C ILE A 92 9.66 -9.59 29.61
N ARG A 93 10.94 -9.23 29.69
CA ARG A 93 11.44 -8.17 30.58
C ARG A 93 11.01 -6.77 30.10
N THR A 94 10.75 -6.61 28.80
CA THR A 94 10.30 -5.34 28.20
C THR A 94 8.79 -5.31 27.93
N LEU A 95 8.05 -6.35 28.35
CA LEU A 95 6.61 -6.45 28.14
C LEU A 95 5.84 -5.26 28.73
N GLN A 96 6.25 -4.74 29.89
CA GLN A 96 5.62 -3.57 30.50
C GLN A 96 5.84 -2.30 29.66
N GLU A 97 7.03 -2.12 29.10
CA GLU A 97 7.34 -1.00 28.20
C GLU A 97 6.50 -1.10 26.92
N PHE A 98 6.42 -2.30 26.32
CA PHE A 98 5.55 -2.55 25.18
C PHE A 98 4.09 -2.20 25.47
N VAL A 99 3.56 -2.59 26.63
CA VAL A 99 2.16 -2.31 27.03
C VAL A 99 1.93 -0.82 27.29
N ASN A 100 2.91 -0.10 27.80
CA ASN A 100 2.79 1.34 28.08
C ASN A 100 2.92 2.20 26.82
N ASP A 101 3.89 1.88 25.95
CA ASP A 101 4.35 2.78 24.90
C ASP A 101 4.03 2.28 23.49
N ASP A 102 4.29 1.01 23.18
CA ASP A 102 4.20 0.52 21.79
C ASP A 102 2.81 0.00 21.41
N ILE A 103 2.06 -0.53 22.39
CA ILE A 103 0.75 -1.15 22.12
C ILE A 103 -0.24 -0.15 21.49
N GLN A 104 -0.12 1.13 21.82
CA GLN A 104 -0.95 2.19 21.26
C GLN A 104 -0.75 2.41 19.74
N LEU A 105 0.30 1.83 19.13
CA LEU A 105 0.53 1.83 17.69
C LEU A 105 -0.43 0.87 16.95
N PHE A 106 -1.15 -0.01 17.68
CA PHE A 106 -2.02 -1.04 17.09
C PHE A 106 -3.51 -0.64 17.06
N PHE A 107 -3.79 0.65 16.90
CA PHE A 107 -5.16 1.14 16.73
C PHE A 107 -5.66 0.95 15.30
N SER A 108 -6.98 1.05 15.10
CA SER A 108 -7.61 1.02 13.77
C SER A 108 -7.99 2.44 13.37
N TYR A 109 -7.46 2.92 12.25
CA TYR A 109 -7.72 4.24 11.69
C TYR A 109 -7.49 4.24 10.17
N THR A 110 -7.57 5.40 9.52
CA THR A 110 -7.10 5.59 8.13
C THR A 110 -5.59 5.37 8.06
N TYR A 111 -5.08 5.00 6.89
CA TYR A 111 -3.64 4.77 6.73
C TYR A 111 -2.83 6.07 6.78
N GLY A 112 -3.39 7.16 6.28
CA GLY A 112 -2.81 8.48 6.15
C GLY A 112 -3.37 9.21 4.95
N GLU A 113 -2.83 10.39 4.70
CA GLU A 113 -3.24 11.27 3.62
C GLU A 113 -2.04 11.61 2.72
N LYS A 114 -2.36 11.95 1.47
CA LYS A 114 -1.43 12.51 0.51
C LYS A 114 -1.80 13.95 0.22
N TYR A 115 -0.82 14.80 0.30
CA TYR A 115 -0.91 16.22 -0.05
C TYR A 115 -0.21 16.40 -1.40
N ASP A 116 -1.00 16.47 -2.46
CA ASP A 116 -0.56 16.67 -3.83
C ASP A 116 0.00 18.10 -4.05
N PRO A 117 0.63 18.38 -5.20
CA PRO A 117 1.18 19.71 -5.47
C PRO A 117 0.18 20.85 -5.33
N HIS A 118 -1.12 20.63 -5.63
CA HIS A 118 -2.15 21.68 -5.57
C HIS A 118 -2.51 22.09 -4.14
N SER A 119 -2.19 21.26 -3.15
CA SER A 119 -2.35 21.58 -1.72
C SER A 119 -1.23 22.50 -1.17
N LEU A 120 -0.14 22.67 -1.95
CA LEU A 120 1.01 23.47 -1.57
C LEU A 120 0.73 24.98 -1.75
N SER A 121 1.23 25.78 -0.85
CA SER A 121 1.30 27.24 -0.96
C SER A 121 2.74 27.70 -1.03
N ILE A 122 3.05 28.47 -2.07
CA ILE A 122 4.36 29.08 -2.23
C ILE A 122 4.43 30.37 -1.41
N SER A 123 5.51 30.57 -0.68
CA SER A 123 5.75 31.74 0.12
C SER A 123 5.85 33.02 -0.76
N GLN A 124 5.22 34.10 -0.34
CA GLN A 124 5.35 35.41 -1.00
C GLN A 124 6.79 35.96 -0.98
N ASN A 125 7.64 35.42 -0.10
CA ASN A 125 9.05 35.82 -0.02
C ASN A 125 9.91 35.16 -1.11
N PHE A 126 9.45 34.06 -1.71
CA PHE A 126 10.13 33.47 -2.86
C PHE A 126 9.98 34.37 -4.09
N LYS A 127 11.11 34.71 -4.75
CA LYS A 127 11.16 35.67 -5.87
C LYS A 127 11.56 35.02 -7.20
N GLY A 128 11.65 33.68 -7.24
CA GLY A 128 11.95 32.93 -8.46
C GLY A 128 10.73 32.65 -9.33
N SER A 129 10.94 31.86 -10.36
CA SER A 129 9.85 31.30 -11.20
C SER A 129 9.17 30.12 -10.54
N VAL A 130 7.87 29.94 -10.81
CA VAL A 130 7.06 28.83 -10.34
C VAL A 130 6.39 28.19 -11.54
N PHE A 131 6.66 26.91 -11.77
CA PHE A 131 6.04 26.15 -12.85
C PHE A 131 5.26 24.97 -12.27
N TRP A 132 3.98 24.85 -12.63
CA TRP A 132 3.09 23.78 -12.23
C TRP A 132 2.98 22.73 -13.33
N ASP A 133 3.36 21.49 -13.04
CA ASP A 133 3.37 20.37 -13.97
C ASP A 133 2.33 19.32 -13.52
N GLY A 134 1.06 19.71 -13.54
CA GLY A 134 -0.03 18.83 -13.11
C GLY A 134 0.22 18.19 -11.74
N PHE A 135 0.02 16.90 -11.63
CA PHE A 135 0.36 16.12 -10.44
C PHE A 135 1.82 15.61 -10.43
N ASN A 136 2.60 15.88 -11.48
CA ASN A 136 4.04 15.59 -11.49
C ASN A 136 4.83 16.49 -10.53
N GLY A 137 4.30 17.63 -10.13
CA GLY A 137 4.90 18.50 -9.14
C GLY A 137 4.83 19.99 -9.45
N VAL A 138 5.40 20.77 -8.56
CA VAL A 138 5.66 22.22 -8.75
C VAL A 138 7.15 22.48 -8.70
N GLU A 139 7.68 23.09 -9.76
CA GLU A 139 9.08 23.48 -9.86
C GLU A 139 9.25 24.93 -9.45
N LEU A 140 10.15 25.16 -8.51
CA LEU A 140 10.62 26.47 -8.08
C LEU A 140 12.05 26.68 -8.61
N GLU A 141 12.29 27.71 -9.39
CA GLU A 141 13.64 28.04 -9.86
C GLU A 141 14.00 29.46 -9.45
N GLY A 142 15.09 29.61 -8.70
CA GLY A 142 15.51 30.92 -8.21
C GLY A 142 16.69 30.92 -7.27
N ASP A 143 16.87 32.06 -6.61
CA ASP A 143 17.85 32.26 -5.56
C ASP A 143 17.14 32.22 -4.21
N TYR A 144 17.50 31.24 -3.38
CA TYR A 144 16.91 31.00 -2.05
C TYR A 144 17.75 31.65 -0.93
N GLY A 145 18.85 32.36 -1.28
CA GLY A 145 19.75 33.02 -0.32
C GLY A 145 20.67 32.04 0.41
N ASP A 146 21.41 32.60 1.38
CA ASP A 146 22.43 31.87 2.14
C ASP A 146 21.89 31.16 3.37
N ASP A 147 20.74 31.64 3.91
CA ASP A 147 20.07 31.10 5.10
C ASP A 147 18.78 30.38 4.75
N PHE A 148 18.43 29.35 5.53
CA PHE A 148 17.15 28.68 5.39
C PHE A 148 15.97 29.59 5.70
N TYR A 149 15.06 29.76 4.75
CA TYR A 149 13.77 30.40 4.97
C TYR A 149 12.62 29.59 4.37
N GLN A 150 11.39 29.84 4.81
CA GLN A 150 10.21 29.15 4.34
C GLN A 150 9.92 29.54 2.89
N VAL A 151 10.03 28.57 1.99
CA VAL A 151 9.73 28.73 0.54
C VAL A 151 8.33 28.23 0.19
N ALA A 152 7.85 27.23 0.93
CA ALA A 152 6.53 26.64 0.72
C ALA A 152 5.95 26.09 2.05
N TYR A 153 4.63 25.86 2.08
CA TYR A 153 3.95 25.23 3.20
C TYR A 153 2.65 24.55 2.73
N TRP A 154 2.21 23.55 3.46
CA TRP A 154 0.93 22.90 3.21
C TRP A 154 -0.17 23.57 4.04
N ARG A 155 -1.33 23.84 3.40
CA ARG A 155 -2.43 24.59 4.03
C ARG A 155 -3.25 23.78 5.02
N GLY A 156 -3.12 22.46 5.00
CA GLY A 156 -3.85 21.57 5.90
C GLY A 156 -3.27 21.57 7.32
N ASN A 157 -4.14 21.38 8.30
CA ASN A 157 -3.74 21.00 9.64
C ASN A 157 -3.77 19.49 9.73
N ILE A 158 -2.63 18.87 9.98
CA ILE A 158 -2.53 17.42 10.09
C ILE A 158 -2.79 17.05 11.56
N PRO A 159 -3.87 16.31 11.88
CA PRO A 159 -4.15 15.92 13.25
C PRO A 159 -3.16 14.87 13.72
N VAL A 160 -2.51 15.10 14.86
CA VAL A 160 -1.64 14.12 15.52
C VAL A 160 -2.16 13.88 16.92
N PHE A 161 -2.76 12.72 17.13
CA PHE A 161 -3.32 12.38 18.43
C PHE A 161 -2.24 11.86 19.40
N GLN A 162 -2.51 12.01 20.69
CA GLN A 162 -1.59 11.52 21.71
C GLN A 162 -1.27 10.04 21.54
N GLY A 163 -0.02 9.68 21.66
CA GLY A 163 0.48 8.31 21.54
C GLY A 163 0.64 7.81 20.11
N GLN A 164 0.21 8.56 19.10
CA GLN A 164 0.37 8.16 17.70
C GLN A 164 1.70 8.59 17.13
N THR A 165 2.16 7.79 16.19
CA THR A 165 3.35 8.08 15.38
C THR A 165 2.92 8.23 13.93
N ILE A 166 3.28 9.36 13.34
CA ILE A 166 3.09 9.65 11.92
C ILE A 166 4.45 9.62 11.24
N ASN A 167 4.55 8.86 10.16
CA ASN A 167 5.64 8.93 9.22
C ASN A 167 5.34 10.01 8.18
N PHE A 168 6.25 10.94 8.01
CA PHE A 168 6.21 11.94 6.94
C PHE A 168 7.16 11.54 5.83
N TRP A 169 6.69 11.58 4.60
CA TRP A 169 7.46 11.36 3.41
C TRP A 169 7.30 12.53 2.45
N LEU A 170 8.43 13.18 2.09
CA LEU A 170 8.46 14.27 1.12
C LEU A 170 9.01 13.74 -0.22
N GLU A 171 8.18 13.80 -1.27
CA GLU A 171 8.62 13.56 -2.64
C GLU A 171 9.16 14.85 -3.25
N TYR A 172 10.43 14.86 -3.63
CA TYR A 172 11.08 16.04 -4.23
C TYR A 172 12.25 15.65 -5.12
N GLU A 173 12.59 16.58 -6.02
CA GLU A 173 13.81 16.59 -6.83
C GLU A 173 14.46 17.97 -6.69
N LYS A 174 15.78 18.08 -6.74
CA LYS A 174 16.48 19.35 -6.62
C LYS A 174 17.86 19.33 -7.25
N ASP A 175 18.38 20.51 -7.57
CA ASP A 175 19.79 20.70 -7.91
C ASP A 175 20.68 20.54 -6.65
N ASP A 176 21.91 20.09 -6.82
CA ASP A 176 22.88 19.93 -5.72
C ASP A 176 23.22 21.27 -5.00
N SER A 177 23.03 22.38 -5.70
CA SER A 177 23.25 23.74 -5.18
C SER A 177 22.12 24.26 -4.29
N VAL A 178 20.99 23.54 -4.21
CA VAL A 178 19.86 23.86 -3.34
C VAL A 178 19.87 22.90 -2.14
N SER A 179 19.73 23.43 -0.94
CA SER A 179 19.53 22.64 0.28
C SER A 179 18.13 22.87 0.85
N ILE A 180 17.53 21.82 1.39
CA ILE A 180 16.19 21.88 1.96
C ILE A 180 16.13 21.38 3.40
N GLN A 181 15.10 21.80 4.12
CA GLN A 181 14.69 21.24 5.41
C GLN A 181 13.17 21.15 5.48
N LEU A 182 12.64 20.07 6.05
CA LEU A 182 11.24 19.94 6.39
C LEU A 182 11.04 20.37 7.85
N LYS A 183 10.23 21.42 8.09
CA LYS A 183 9.91 21.88 9.41
C LYS A 183 8.45 21.52 9.76
N ILE A 184 8.27 20.85 10.90
CA ILE A 184 6.96 20.46 11.43
C ILE A 184 6.78 21.09 12.79
N GLU A 185 5.68 21.82 12.97
CA GLU A 185 5.37 22.53 14.21
C GLU A 185 4.00 22.09 14.73
N GLN A 186 3.95 21.62 15.98
CA GLN A 186 2.72 21.23 16.65
C GLN A 186 2.25 22.34 17.56
N PHE A 187 0.97 22.70 17.44
CA PHE A 187 0.31 23.67 18.30
C PHE A 187 -0.73 23.00 19.18
N GLN A 188 -0.98 23.60 20.33
CA GLN A 188 -2.06 23.18 21.21
C GLN A 188 -3.40 23.28 20.48
N SER A 189 -4.25 22.28 20.63
CA SER A 189 -5.59 22.30 20.06
C SER A 189 -6.36 23.59 20.49
N GLY A 190 -6.92 24.28 19.50
CA GLY A 190 -7.62 25.53 19.69
C GLY A 190 -6.74 26.78 19.87
N SER A 191 -5.41 26.67 19.74
CA SER A 191 -4.48 27.81 19.83
C SER A 191 -3.49 27.79 18.66
N LEU A 192 -3.31 28.95 18.01
CA LEU A 192 -2.28 29.12 16.95
C LEU A 192 -1.00 29.79 17.48
N SER A 193 -0.97 30.15 18.78
CA SER A 193 0.19 30.83 19.42
C SER A 193 0.92 29.94 20.42
N SER A 194 0.32 28.86 20.87
CA SER A 194 0.94 27.95 21.86
C SER A 194 1.65 26.78 21.16
N LEU A 195 2.89 27.05 20.74
CA LEU A 195 3.78 26.03 20.18
C LEU A 195 4.13 24.99 21.24
N GLN A 196 3.85 23.71 20.95
CA GLN A 196 4.14 22.58 21.83
C GLN A 196 5.44 21.88 21.46
N ASN A 197 5.59 21.55 20.18
CA ASN A 197 6.74 20.83 19.66
C ASN A 197 7.16 21.42 18.32
N ARG A 198 8.47 21.28 18.02
CA ARG A 198 9.04 21.61 16.72
C ARG A 198 10.06 20.55 16.33
N TRP A 199 9.93 20.06 15.11
CA TRP A 199 10.89 19.16 14.46
C TRP A 199 11.43 19.84 13.21
N ILE A 200 12.73 19.72 12.97
CA ILE A 200 13.38 20.18 11.75
C ILE A 200 14.18 18.99 11.23
N PHE A 201 13.83 18.54 10.04
CA PHE A 201 14.45 17.40 9.38
C PHE A 201 15.31 17.88 8.24
N THR A 202 16.58 17.48 8.22
CA THR A 202 17.56 17.77 7.18
C THR A 202 17.37 16.82 5.98
N GLU A 203 18.11 17.06 4.89
CA GLU A 203 18.11 16.13 3.75
C GLU A 203 18.60 14.73 4.13
N GLU A 204 19.54 14.64 5.07
CA GLU A 204 20.00 13.35 5.60
C GLU A 204 18.87 12.60 6.30
N ASP A 205 18.10 13.29 7.14
CA ASP A 205 16.92 12.72 7.80
C ASP A 205 15.86 12.29 6.76
N LEU A 206 15.61 13.14 5.73
CA LEU A 206 14.64 12.90 4.67
C LEU A 206 15.06 11.77 3.70
N SER A 207 16.29 11.28 3.77
CA SER A 207 16.72 10.11 3.01
C SER A 207 16.09 8.81 3.52
N SER A 208 15.58 8.83 4.74
CA SER A 208 14.92 7.72 5.42
C SER A 208 13.50 8.09 5.89
N ASN A 209 12.88 7.23 6.67
CA ASN A 209 11.59 7.51 7.30
C ASN A 209 11.72 8.58 8.40
N VAL A 210 10.94 9.63 8.27
CA VAL A 210 10.83 10.70 9.27
C VAL A 210 9.60 10.47 10.13
N TYR A 211 9.79 10.37 11.44
CA TYR A 211 8.72 10.10 12.38
C TYR A 211 8.46 11.27 13.32
N VAL A 212 7.19 11.63 13.46
CA VAL A 212 6.70 12.53 14.48
C VAL A 212 5.83 11.72 15.46
N THR A 213 6.27 11.64 16.71
CA THR A 213 5.51 10.97 17.77
C THR A 213 4.99 12.03 18.74
N ASN A 214 3.70 12.02 18.99
CA ASN A 214 3.07 12.94 19.93
C ASN A 214 2.92 12.29 21.30
N ASN A 215 3.75 12.69 22.24
CA ASN A 215 3.75 12.13 23.59
C ASN A 215 2.92 12.96 24.60
N ASN A 216 2.47 14.16 24.24
CA ASN A 216 1.93 15.11 25.22
C ASN A 216 0.41 15.27 25.16
N MET A 217 -0.10 15.83 24.08
CA MET A 217 -1.53 16.10 23.91
C MET A 217 -1.93 16.21 22.46
N ASP A 218 -3.21 16.00 22.19
CA ASP A 218 -3.76 16.18 20.85
C ASP A 218 -3.55 17.60 20.34
N GLY A 219 -3.14 17.71 19.09
CA GLY A 219 -2.99 19.00 18.43
C GLY A 219 -2.58 18.86 16.98
N PRO A 220 -2.92 19.84 16.13
CA PRO A 220 -2.52 19.82 14.73
C PRO A 220 -1.05 20.13 14.57
N VAL A 221 -0.45 19.56 13.54
CA VAL A 221 0.86 19.98 13.04
C VAL A 221 0.73 20.77 11.75
N PHE A 222 1.64 21.72 11.58
CA PHE A 222 1.83 22.52 10.38
C PHE A 222 3.15 22.15 9.75
N VAL A 223 3.15 21.95 8.44
CA VAL A 223 4.32 21.51 7.70
C VAL A 223 4.79 22.61 6.76
N SER A 224 6.06 22.91 6.81
CA SER A 224 6.72 23.93 5.98
C SER A 224 7.99 23.38 5.38
N LEU A 225 8.27 23.78 4.13
CA LEU A 225 9.53 23.51 3.45
C LEU A 225 10.40 24.74 3.49
N LEU A 226 11.61 24.59 3.99
CA LEU A 226 12.66 25.61 4.02
C LEU A 226 13.67 25.27 2.93
N ALA A 227 14.20 26.29 2.28
CA ALA A 227 15.29 26.12 1.32
C ALA A 227 16.34 27.22 1.44
N LYS A 228 17.56 26.94 0.98
CA LYS A 228 18.66 27.88 0.74
C LYS A 228 19.46 27.46 -0.48
N GLY A 229 20.30 28.39 -1.01
CA GLY A 229 21.11 28.17 -2.20
C GLY A 229 20.48 28.75 -3.44
N LYS A 230 20.81 28.24 -4.63
CA LYS A 230 20.30 28.73 -5.91
C LYS A 230 20.15 27.58 -6.90
N GLY A 231 19.02 27.51 -7.61
CA GLY A 231 18.76 26.49 -8.61
C GLY A 231 17.31 26.09 -8.64
N LYS A 232 17.06 24.85 -9.01
CA LYS A 232 15.74 24.24 -9.12
C LYS A 232 15.41 23.37 -7.91
N LEU A 233 14.17 23.44 -7.49
CA LEU A 233 13.54 22.58 -6.48
C LEU A 233 12.16 22.19 -6.98
N LYS A 234 11.94 20.92 -7.28
CA LYS A 234 10.64 20.36 -7.64
C LYS A 234 10.05 19.67 -6.41
N ILE A 235 8.82 20.03 -6.05
CA ILE A 235 8.07 19.44 -4.95
C ILE A 235 6.93 18.62 -5.58
N VAL A 236 6.93 17.30 -5.34
CA VAL A 236 5.98 16.37 -5.95
C VAL A 236 4.82 16.10 -5.01
N GLY A 237 5.08 15.90 -3.73
CA GLY A 237 4.02 15.66 -2.74
C GLY A 237 4.57 15.49 -1.33
N LEU A 238 3.66 15.60 -0.37
CA LEU A 238 3.91 15.25 1.02
C LEU A 238 2.92 14.15 1.43
N HIS A 239 3.41 13.17 2.14
CA HIS A 239 2.59 12.09 2.69
C HIS A 239 2.68 12.10 4.20
N ASP A 240 1.56 11.94 4.88
CA ASP A 240 1.52 11.52 6.26
C ASP A 240 0.95 10.10 6.36
N ARG A 241 1.54 9.25 7.19
CA ARG A 241 1.14 7.86 7.35
C ARG A 241 1.21 7.44 8.80
N HIS A 242 0.13 6.88 9.30
CA HIS A 242 0.19 6.21 10.60
C HIS A 242 1.10 4.99 10.51
N SER A 243 2.07 4.91 11.41
CA SER A 243 3.11 3.89 11.39
C SER A 243 3.15 3.10 12.69
N ARG A 244 3.46 1.81 12.57
CA ARG A 244 3.83 0.95 13.72
C ARG A 244 5.34 0.89 13.95
N LYS A 245 6.11 1.79 13.34
CA LYS A 245 7.58 1.81 13.46
C LYS A 245 8.19 0.44 13.11
N SER A 246 8.98 -0.12 14.02
CA SER A 246 9.61 -1.43 13.86
C SER A 246 8.62 -2.60 13.73
N TYR A 247 7.34 -2.41 14.08
CA TYR A 247 6.30 -3.44 13.99
C TYR A 247 5.57 -3.47 12.63
N GLY A 248 5.93 -2.59 11.72
CA GLY A 248 5.40 -2.50 10.35
C GLY A 248 5.29 -1.04 9.89
N GLU A 249 5.56 -0.79 8.62
CA GLU A 249 5.57 0.57 8.04
C GLU A 249 4.19 1.25 8.09
N PHE A 250 3.11 0.46 8.07
CA PHE A 250 1.73 0.94 8.01
C PHE A 250 0.90 0.35 9.14
N LEU A 251 -0.29 0.92 9.39
CA LEU A 251 -1.21 0.41 10.41
C LEU A 251 -1.54 -1.09 10.31
N PRO A 252 -1.76 -1.70 9.12
CA PRO A 252 -1.94 -3.14 9.04
C PRO A 252 -0.61 -3.92 9.16
N GLY A 253 0.54 -3.25 9.07
CA GLY A 253 1.84 -3.83 8.81
C GLY A 253 2.27 -3.65 7.36
N GLY A 254 3.23 -4.42 6.90
CA GLY A 254 3.76 -4.35 5.54
C GLY A 254 5.07 -3.58 5.45
N VAL A 255 5.54 -3.40 4.23
CA VAL A 255 6.82 -2.79 3.92
C VAL A 255 6.66 -1.72 2.82
N ARG A 256 7.57 -0.79 2.81
CA ARG A 256 7.74 0.22 1.78
C ARG A 256 9.11 0.05 1.14
N MET A 257 9.17 0.10 -0.18
CA MET A 257 10.42 0.12 -0.93
C MET A 257 10.48 1.42 -1.71
N VAL A 258 11.65 2.05 -1.72
CA VAL A 258 11.88 3.37 -2.31
C VAL A 258 13.09 3.29 -3.23
N SER A 259 12.91 3.68 -4.49
CA SER A 259 14.02 3.74 -5.45
C SER A 259 14.93 4.92 -5.20
N SER A 260 16.09 4.91 -5.86
CA SER A 260 17.04 6.02 -5.84
C SER A 260 16.46 7.35 -6.36
N LYS A 261 15.39 7.28 -7.18
CA LYS A 261 14.61 8.44 -7.62
C LYS A 261 13.44 8.80 -6.73
N ARG A 262 13.39 8.25 -5.52
CA ARG A 262 12.33 8.46 -4.52
C ARG A 262 10.93 7.95 -4.94
N GLU A 263 10.87 7.07 -5.94
CA GLU A 263 9.64 6.39 -6.29
C GLU A 263 9.37 5.25 -5.30
N GLU A 264 8.15 5.15 -4.79
CA GLU A 264 7.83 4.19 -3.74
C GLU A 264 6.68 3.25 -4.11
N VAL A 265 6.81 2.00 -3.64
CA VAL A 265 5.79 0.96 -3.71
C VAL A 265 5.59 0.34 -2.34
N PHE A 266 4.34 0.01 -2.02
CA PHE A 266 3.93 -0.59 -0.74
C PHE A 266 3.53 -2.03 -0.94
N MET A 267 3.91 -2.88 -0.01
CA MET A 267 3.53 -4.29 -0.02
C MET A 267 3.06 -4.74 1.37
N TYR A 268 1.92 -5.42 1.39
CA TYR A 268 1.42 -6.10 2.58
C TYR A 268 1.26 -7.59 2.29
N PHE A 269 2.05 -8.43 2.96
CA PHE A 269 2.03 -9.87 2.78
C PHE A 269 1.38 -10.57 3.98
N ASP A 270 0.31 -11.33 3.73
CA ASP A 270 -0.30 -12.26 4.69
C ASP A 270 -0.05 -13.69 4.20
N PRO A 271 0.81 -14.47 4.89
CA PRO A 271 1.09 -15.86 4.51
C PRO A 271 -0.11 -16.80 4.60
N GLY A 272 -1.23 -16.35 5.19
CA GLY A 272 -2.44 -17.16 5.31
C GLY A 272 -2.19 -18.51 5.97
N ASP A 273 -2.75 -19.55 5.38
CA ASP A 273 -2.54 -20.94 5.81
C ASP A 273 -1.28 -21.59 5.21
N MET A 274 -0.47 -20.83 4.47
CA MET A 274 0.73 -21.27 3.75
C MET A 274 0.49 -22.41 2.74
N LYS A 275 -0.73 -22.51 2.20
CA LYS A 275 -1.07 -23.42 1.11
C LYS A 275 -1.31 -22.65 -0.18
N PRO A 276 -0.93 -23.16 -1.38
CA PRO A 276 -1.12 -22.45 -2.64
C PRO A 276 -2.58 -22.13 -2.95
N PRO A 277 -2.82 -21.09 -3.77
CA PRO A 277 -1.83 -20.21 -4.41
C PRO A 277 -1.46 -19.00 -3.57
N LEU A 278 -0.42 -18.26 -4.01
CA LEU A 278 -0.21 -16.86 -3.61
C LEU A 278 -1.09 -15.97 -4.49
N ASN A 279 -1.97 -15.21 -3.86
CA ASN A 279 -2.84 -14.23 -4.53
C ASN A 279 -2.22 -12.84 -4.44
N VAL A 280 -1.82 -12.24 -5.54
CA VAL A 280 -1.34 -10.86 -5.59
C VAL A 280 -2.46 -9.95 -6.08
N TYR A 281 -2.78 -8.90 -5.33
CA TYR A 281 -3.76 -7.91 -5.71
C TYR A 281 -3.11 -6.53 -5.84
N PHE A 282 -3.16 -5.97 -7.03
CA PHE A 282 -2.73 -4.62 -7.32
C PHE A 282 -3.88 -3.64 -7.07
N SER A 283 -3.65 -2.66 -6.20
CA SER A 283 -4.64 -1.63 -5.88
C SER A 283 -4.99 -0.80 -7.13
N GLY A 284 -6.26 -0.41 -7.25
CA GLY A 284 -6.73 0.53 -8.26
C GLY A 284 -6.33 1.98 -7.96
N TYR A 285 -6.88 2.91 -8.74
CA TYR A 285 -6.72 4.35 -8.50
C TYR A 285 -7.23 4.73 -7.10
N LYS A 286 -6.40 5.41 -6.35
CA LYS A 286 -6.73 5.81 -4.99
C LYS A 286 -5.97 7.09 -4.59
N THR A 287 -6.71 8.12 -4.20
CA THR A 287 -6.13 9.40 -3.78
C THR A 287 -5.59 9.37 -2.34
N GLN A 288 -6.01 8.39 -1.54
CA GLN A 288 -5.58 8.21 -0.14
C GLN A 288 -4.51 7.14 -0.01
N GLU A 289 -3.73 7.22 1.04
CA GLU A 289 -2.72 6.21 1.39
C GLU A 289 -3.31 4.83 1.69
N GLY A 290 -2.51 3.78 1.51
CA GLY A 290 -2.80 2.42 1.95
C GLY A 290 -3.19 1.45 0.83
N PHE A 291 -3.77 0.32 1.23
CA PHE A 291 -4.04 -0.83 0.36
C PHE A 291 -5.52 -0.98 0.07
N GLU A 292 -5.85 -1.40 -1.14
CA GLU A 292 -7.17 -1.95 -1.48
C GLU A 292 -7.18 -3.48 -1.34
N GLY A 293 -8.38 -4.05 -1.33
CA GLY A 293 -8.58 -5.50 -1.39
C GLY A 293 -8.34 -6.26 -0.10
N PHE A 294 -7.88 -5.62 0.99
CA PHE A 294 -7.50 -6.29 2.24
C PHE A 294 -8.57 -7.27 2.76
N ASN A 295 -9.79 -6.79 2.95
CA ASN A 295 -10.88 -7.63 3.48
C ASN A 295 -11.34 -8.70 2.47
N MET A 296 -11.24 -8.42 1.18
CA MET A 296 -11.59 -9.35 0.11
C MET A 296 -10.59 -10.50 0.08
N MET A 297 -9.30 -10.21 -0.03
CA MET A 297 -8.23 -11.21 -0.08
C MET A 297 -8.18 -12.05 1.20
N ARG A 298 -8.31 -11.42 2.36
CA ARG A 298 -8.34 -12.14 3.64
C ARG A 298 -9.50 -13.15 3.72
N LYS A 299 -10.69 -12.82 3.20
CA LYS A 299 -11.84 -13.73 3.20
C LYS A 299 -11.65 -14.95 2.30
N MET A 300 -10.80 -14.88 1.30
CA MET A 300 -10.45 -16.01 0.44
C MET A 300 -9.60 -17.06 1.15
N GLY A 301 -9.01 -16.73 2.31
CA GLY A 301 -8.33 -17.68 3.20
C GLY A 301 -7.00 -18.23 2.68
N ALA A 302 -6.55 -17.82 1.50
CA ALA A 302 -5.26 -18.19 0.93
C ALA A 302 -4.19 -17.14 1.24
N PRO A 303 -2.88 -17.45 1.09
CA PRO A 303 -1.82 -16.47 1.10
C PRO A 303 -2.09 -15.32 0.13
N PHE A 304 -1.83 -14.08 0.56
CA PHE A 304 -2.00 -12.95 -0.34
C PHE A 304 -0.97 -11.85 -0.14
N LEU A 305 -0.68 -11.15 -1.22
CA LEU A 305 0.15 -9.95 -1.26
C LEU A 305 -0.68 -8.80 -1.85
N LEU A 306 -0.79 -7.70 -1.11
CA LEU A 306 -1.34 -6.46 -1.62
C LEU A 306 -0.19 -5.59 -2.10
N VAL A 307 -0.30 -5.06 -3.31
CA VAL A 307 0.64 -4.10 -3.90
C VAL A 307 -0.09 -2.79 -4.11
N ALA A 308 0.48 -1.69 -3.64
CA ALA A 308 -0.11 -0.37 -3.78
C ALA A 308 0.96 0.69 -4.01
N GLU A 309 0.56 1.80 -4.58
CA GLU A 309 1.37 3.01 -4.77
C GLU A 309 0.49 4.25 -4.57
N SER A 310 1.13 5.38 -4.26
CA SER A 310 0.44 6.66 -4.06
C SER A 310 1.01 7.80 -4.91
N ARG A 311 1.78 7.49 -5.96
CA ARG A 311 2.38 8.51 -6.83
C ARG A 311 1.33 9.24 -7.66
N LEU A 312 1.64 10.43 -8.17
CA LEU A 312 0.72 11.30 -8.90
C LEU A 312 -0.56 11.61 -8.10
N GLU A 313 -1.70 11.73 -8.74
CA GLU A 313 -2.98 11.94 -8.04
C GLU A 313 -3.44 10.69 -7.29
N GLY A 314 -3.38 9.53 -7.92
CA GLY A 314 -3.90 8.27 -7.34
C GLY A 314 -3.23 7.02 -7.88
N GLY A 315 -1.99 7.12 -8.36
CA GLY A 315 -1.16 6.05 -8.88
C GLY A 315 -0.62 6.35 -10.27
N ALA A 316 0.52 5.73 -10.59
CA ALA A 316 1.23 5.85 -11.87
C ALA A 316 1.24 4.52 -12.66
N PHE A 317 0.21 3.69 -12.50
CA PHE A 317 0.05 2.39 -13.17
C PHE A 317 1.21 1.41 -12.92
N TYR A 318 1.89 1.52 -11.78
CA TYR A 318 3.04 0.65 -11.44
C TYR A 318 4.22 0.75 -12.43
N LEU A 319 4.23 1.79 -13.27
CA LEU A 319 5.38 2.16 -14.11
C LEU A 319 6.31 3.09 -13.35
N GLY A 320 7.61 2.91 -13.48
CA GLY A 320 8.61 3.74 -12.82
C GLY A 320 9.99 3.51 -13.37
N ASP A 321 11.00 3.86 -12.60
CA ASP A 321 12.36 3.49 -12.96
C ASP A 321 12.60 1.96 -12.82
N ASP A 322 13.70 1.47 -13.39
CA ASP A 322 14.03 0.03 -13.38
C ASP A 322 14.12 -0.53 -11.95
N GLU A 323 14.56 0.27 -10.98
CA GLU A 323 14.68 -0.13 -9.59
C GLU A 323 13.29 -0.31 -8.96
N TYR A 324 12.40 0.66 -9.18
CA TYR A 324 11.01 0.61 -8.73
C TYR A 324 10.27 -0.63 -9.28
N GLU A 325 10.34 -0.85 -10.61
CA GLU A 325 9.67 -1.98 -11.23
C GLU A 325 10.24 -3.33 -10.76
N LYS A 326 11.55 -3.37 -10.50
CA LYS A 326 12.21 -4.55 -9.94
C LYS A 326 11.75 -4.84 -8.50
N PHE A 327 11.48 -3.82 -7.69
CA PHE A 327 10.94 -4.04 -6.35
C PHE A 327 9.63 -4.84 -6.38
N ILE A 328 8.74 -4.56 -7.35
CA ILE A 328 7.46 -5.26 -7.46
C ILE A 328 7.69 -6.74 -7.78
N THR A 329 8.46 -7.03 -8.82
CA THR A 329 8.71 -8.43 -9.23
C THR A 329 9.49 -9.20 -8.18
N THR A 330 10.52 -8.59 -7.58
CA THR A 330 11.33 -9.21 -6.52
C THR A 330 10.47 -9.47 -5.27
N GLY A 331 9.65 -8.51 -4.84
CA GLY A 331 8.78 -8.68 -3.67
C GLY A 331 7.77 -9.81 -3.84
N ILE A 332 7.22 -10.00 -5.05
CA ILE A 332 6.35 -11.15 -5.36
C ILE A 332 7.14 -12.45 -5.31
N GLN A 333 8.33 -12.47 -5.92
CA GLN A 333 9.19 -13.66 -5.93
C GLN A 333 9.65 -14.05 -4.52
N ASP A 334 9.96 -13.09 -3.66
CA ASP A 334 10.34 -13.33 -2.27
C ASP A 334 9.18 -13.95 -1.47
N CYS A 335 7.95 -13.52 -1.72
CA CYS A 335 6.77 -14.15 -1.11
C CYS A 335 6.57 -15.59 -1.57
N LEU A 336 6.74 -15.86 -2.88
CA LEU A 336 6.72 -17.24 -3.41
C LEU A 336 7.79 -18.11 -2.76
N ASN A 337 9.02 -17.62 -2.69
CA ASN A 337 10.14 -18.32 -2.07
C ASN A 337 9.89 -18.63 -0.58
N GLN A 338 9.33 -17.66 0.19
CA GLN A 338 8.98 -17.86 1.59
C GLN A 338 7.91 -18.94 1.78
N LEU A 339 6.99 -19.07 0.84
CA LEU A 339 5.93 -20.09 0.86
C LEU A 339 6.39 -21.43 0.29
N GLY A 340 7.53 -21.48 -0.41
CA GLY A 340 7.97 -22.65 -1.17
C GLY A 340 7.15 -22.89 -2.43
N PHE A 341 6.60 -21.83 -3.04
CA PHE A 341 5.76 -21.89 -4.24
C PHE A 341 6.54 -21.50 -5.47
N ASP A 342 6.05 -21.95 -6.62
CA ASP A 342 6.53 -21.54 -7.93
C ASP A 342 5.46 -20.72 -8.69
N ARG A 343 5.79 -20.29 -9.92
CA ARG A 343 4.91 -19.46 -10.76
C ARG A 343 3.56 -20.12 -11.11
N SER A 344 3.48 -21.46 -11.13
CA SER A 344 2.23 -22.19 -11.37
C SER A 344 1.27 -22.12 -10.19
N GLN A 345 1.72 -21.56 -9.07
CA GLN A 345 0.97 -21.33 -7.83
C GLN A 345 0.79 -19.83 -7.54
N LEU A 346 0.92 -18.99 -8.58
CA LEU A 346 0.77 -17.53 -8.51
C LEU A 346 -0.50 -17.09 -9.25
N ILE A 347 -1.32 -16.26 -8.62
CA ILE A 347 -2.42 -15.53 -9.25
C ILE A 347 -2.13 -14.04 -9.13
N LEU A 348 -2.13 -13.33 -10.26
CA LEU A 348 -2.09 -11.86 -10.28
C LEU A 348 -3.49 -11.31 -10.52
N SER A 349 -3.84 -10.23 -9.84
CA SER A 349 -5.18 -9.69 -9.92
C SER A 349 -5.24 -8.19 -9.67
N GLY A 350 -6.30 -7.55 -10.14
CA GLY A 350 -6.55 -6.13 -9.92
C GLY A 350 -7.84 -5.66 -10.58
N LEU A 351 -8.28 -4.48 -10.20
CA LEU A 351 -9.43 -3.79 -10.79
C LEU A 351 -9.01 -2.43 -11.30
N SER A 352 -9.56 -1.99 -12.46
CA SER A 352 -9.24 -0.69 -13.05
C SER A 352 -7.72 -0.49 -13.21
N MET A 353 -7.12 0.56 -12.66
CA MET A 353 -5.67 0.79 -12.70
C MET A 353 -4.84 -0.44 -12.26
N GLY A 354 -5.31 -1.18 -11.27
CA GLY A 354 -4.64 -2.40 -10.80
C GLY A 354 -4.54 -3.51 -11.84
N THR A 355 -5.38 -3.49 -12.88
CA THR A 355 -5.32 -4.45 -13.99
C THR A 355 -4.05 -4.30 -14.79
N PHE A 356 -3.58 -3.06 -15.00
CA PHE A 356 -2.31 -2.82 -15.66
C PHE A 356 -1.14 -3.40 -14.84
N GLY A 357 -1.14 -3.18 -13.52
CA GLY A 357 -0.14 -3.78 -12.63
C GLY A 357 -0.10 -5.31 -12.73
N ALA A 358 -1.27 -5.96 -12.76
CA ALA A 358 -1.39 -7.41 -12.91
C ALA A 358 -0.90 -7.91 -14.28
N LEU A 359 -1.31 -7.25 -15.37
CA LEU A 359 -0.92 -7.60 -16.74
C LEU A 359 0.58 -7.38 -16.98
N TYR A 360 1.08 -6.19 -16.64
CA TYR A 360 2.48 -5.80 -16.88
C TYR A 360 3.47 -6.66 -16.09
N ASN A 361 3.19 -6.91 -14.81
CA ASN A 361 4.00 -7.84 -14.03
C ASN A 361 3.74 -9.30 -14.41
N GLY A 362 2.57 -9.61 -14.97
CA GLY A 362 2.26 -10.91 -15.56
C GLY A 362 3.21 -11.28 -16.70
N CYS A 363 3.56 -10.31 -17.56
CA CYS A 363 4.55 -10.52 -18.61
C CYS A 363 5.92 -10.98 -18.07
N LYS A 364 6.31 -10.46 -16.89
CA LYS A 364 7.60 -10.76 -16.26
C LYS A 364 7.58 -12.04 -15.43
N LEU A 365 6.44 -12.42 -14.85
CA LEU A 365 6.31 -13.51 -13.87
C LEU A 365 5.63 -14.76 -14.41
N GLN A 366 4.84 -14.65 -15.49
CA GLN A 366 4.10 -15.75 -16.13
C GLN A 366 3.32 -16.60 -15.10
N PRO A 367 2.29 -16.02 -14.43
CA PRO A 367 1.55 -16.67 -13.37
C PRO A 367 0.63 -17.80 -13.89
N HIS A 368 0.08 -18.64 -12.99
CA HIS A 368 -0.98 -19.58 -13.30
C HIS A 368 -2.23 -18.88 -13.87
N ALA A 369 -2.65 -17.77 -13.25
CA ALA A 369 -3.80 -17.03 -13.71
C ALA A 369 -3.64 -15.51 -13.52
N ILE A 370 -4.31 -14.75 -14.39
CA ILE A 370 -4.53 -13.32 -14.29
C ILE A 370 -6.04 -13.08 -14.18
N ILE A 371 -6.51 -12.62 -13.02
CA ILE A 371 -7.92 -12.37 -12.75
C ILE A 371 -8.13 -10.86 -12.61
N ILE A 372 -8.80 -10.24 -13.59
CA ILE A 372 -8.90 -8.78 -13.66
C ILE A 372 -10.32 -8.29 -13.97
N GLY A 373 -10.62 -7.07 -13.54
CA GLY A 373 -11.88 -6.40 -13.84
C GLY A 373 -11.68 -4.97 -14.32
N LYS A 374 -12.36 -4.60 -15.40
CA LYS A 374 -12.24 -3.29 -16.07
C LYS A 374 -10.79 -3.04 -16.54
N PRO A 375 -10.29 -3.84 -17.51
CA PRO A 375 -8.89 -3.78 -17.93
C PRO A 375 -8.53 -2.43 -18.52
N LEU A 376 -7.33 -1.95 -18.13
CA LEU A 376 -6.67 -0.77 -18.67
C LEU A 376 -5.29 -1.22 -19.15
N ALA A 377 -5.01 -1.11 -20.44
CA ALA A 377 -3.79 -1.63 -21.04
C ALA A 377 -3.09 -0.61 -21.97
N SER A 378 -3.86 0.23 -22.65
CA SER A 378 -3.35 1.20 -23.63
C SER A 378 -3.26 2.59 -23.01
N LEU A 379 -2.24 2.83 -22.16
CA LEU A 379 -2.15 4.06 -21.36
C LEU A 379 -2.04 5.33 -22.19
N GLY A 380 -1.40 5.26 -23.36
CA GLY A 380 -1.34 6.37 -24.31
C GLY A 380 -2.73 6.72 -24.89
N ASP A 381 -3.55 5.71 -25.21
CA ASP A 381 -4.91 5.91 -25.71
C ASP A 381 -5.82 6.48 -24.61
N ILE A 382 -5.66 6.06 -23.36
CA ILE A 382 -6.38 6.62 -22.20
C ILE A 382 -6.06 8.10 -22.05
N ALA A 383 -4.79 8.49 -22.18
CA ALA A 383 -4.39 9.90 -22.13
C ALA A 383 -4.98 10.73 -23.29
N VAL A 384 -5.10 10.14 -24.49
CA VAL A 384 -5.80 10.78 -25.63
C VAL A 384 -7.28 10.96 -25.34
N ASN A 385 -7.95 9.96 -24.79
CA ASN A 385 -9.36 10.03 -24.41
C ASN A 385 -9.60 11.14 -23.39
N GLU A 386 -8.75 11.27 -22.38
CA GLU A 386 -8.84 12.33 -21.38
C GLU A 386 -8.74 13.71 -22.03
N ARG A 387 -7.80 13.89 -22.94
CA ARG A 387 -7.55 15.18 -23.60
C ARG A 387 -8.66 15.60 -24.57
N ILE A 388 -9.25 14.64 -25.29
CA ILE A 388 -10.10 14.92 -26.45
C ILE A 388 -11.55 14.50 -26.23
N SER A 389 -11.78 13.26 -25.80
CA SER A 389 -13.12 12.64 -25.83
C SER A 389 -13.84 12.74 -24.49
N ARG A 390 -13.09 12.74 -23.38
CA ARG A 390 -13.65 12.71 -22.03
C ARG A 390 -12.82 13.55 -21.04
N PRO A 391 -12.70 14.87 -21.25
CA PRO A 391 -11.93 15.73 -20.34
C PRO A 391 -12.48 15.69 -18.91
N GLY A 392 -11.58 15.56 -17.92
CA GLY A 392 -11.92 15.47 -16.49
C GLY A 392 -12.41 14.09 -16.07
N GLY A 393 -12.30 13.08 -16.93
CA GLY A 393 -12.70 11.72 -16.61
C GLY A 393 -11.63 10.93 -15.85
N PHE A 394 -10.39 11.06 -16.27
CA PHE A 394 -9.24 10.43 -15.63
C PHE A 394 -7.95 11.26 -15.84
N PRO A 395 -7.87 12.48 -15.25
CA PRO A 395 -6.80 13.45 -15.52
C PRO A 395 -5.38 12.92 -15.30
N THR A 396 -5.17 12.07 -14.30
CA THR A 396 -3.86 11.48 -14.00
C THR A 396 -3.24 10.70 -15.17
N SER A 397 -4.03 10.31 -16.17
CA SER A 397 -3.50 9.65 -17.39
C SER A 397 -2.59 10.56 -18.21
N LEU A 398 -2.84 11.87 -18.19
CA LEU A 398 -1.98 12.87 -18.82
C LEU A 398 -0.66 13.02 -18.07
N ASP A 399 -0.72 13.03 -16.72
CA ASP A 399 0.49 13.09 -15.90
C ASP A 399 1.34 11.82 -16.08
N VAL A 400 0.71 10.64 -16.18
CA VAL A 400 1.39 9.37 -16.49
C VAL A 400 2.11 9.43 -17.82
N LEU A 401 1.45 9.96 -18.88
CA LEU A 401 2.05 10.12 -20.19
C LEU A 401 3.28 11.04 -20.13
N VAL A 402 3.13 12.23 -19.52
CA VAL A 402 4.23 13.21 -19.41
C VAL A 402 5.36 12.67 -18.57
N LYS A 403 5.07 12.02 -17.42
CA LYS A 403 6.07 11.42 -16.53
C LYS A 403 6.95 10.39 -17.25
N ASN A 404 6.35 9.53 -18.07
CA ASN A 404 7.06 8.43 -18.73
C ASN A 404 7.68 8.82 -20.07
N CYS A 405 7.11 9.77 -20.81
CA CYS A 405 7.51 10.09 -22.18
C CYS A 405 7.97 11.54 -22.37
N GLY A 406 7.80 12.41 -21.38
CA GLY A 406 8.25 13.81 -21.39
C GLY A 406 7.29 14.79 -22.03
N ASP A 407 6.40 14.37 -22.94
CA ASP A 407 5.44 15.23 -23.61
C ASP A 407 4.14 14.49 -24.02
N MET A 408 3.19 15.20 -24.63
CA MET A 408 1.91 14.65 -25.12
C MET A 408 1.88 14.50 -26.64
N SER A 409 3.02 14.32 -27.29
CA SER A 409 3.10 14.11 -28.75
C SER A 409 2.54 12.73 -29.14
N GLN A 410 2.15 12.59 -30.42
CA GLN A 410 1.71 11.29 -30.95
C GLN A 410 2.78 10.20 -30.73
N LYS A 411 4.05 10.57 -30.91
CA LYS A 411 5.18 9.67 -30.68
C LYS A 411 5.21 9.17 -29.22
N SER A 412 4.97 10.04 -28.24
CA SER A 412 4.92 9.69 -26.81
C SER A 412 3.74 8.78 -26.50
N ILE A 413 2.57 9.06 -27.10
CA ILE A 413 1.37 8.21 -26.98
C ILE A 413 1.66 6.81 -27.51
N ASP A 414 2.18 6.71 -28.72
CA ASP A 414 2.52 5.44 -29.34
C ASP A 414 3.59 4.69 -28.54
N SER A 415 4.61 5.40 -28.06
CA SER A 415 5.67 4.81 -27.23
C SER A 415 5.14 4.22 -25.93
N LEU A 416 4.21 4.92 -25.24
CA LEU A 416 3.62 4.43 -24.00
C LEU A 416 2.74 3.19 -24.21
N ASN A 417 1.99 3.15 -25.33
CA ASN A 417 1.23 1.97 -25.71
C ASN A 417 2.15 0.79 -26.05
N HIS A 418 3.19 1.00 -26.86
CA HIS A 418 4.15 -0.04 -27.26
C HIS A 418 4.93 -0.59 -26.06
N HIS A 419 5.21 0.22 -25.05
CA HIS A 419 5.91 -0.24 -23.84
C HIS A 419 5.24 -1.44 -23.18
N PHE A 420 3.92 -1.49 -23.16
CA PHE A 420 3.16 -2.64 -22.66
C PHE A 420 2.97 -3.72 -23.73
N TRP A 421 2.45 -3.36 -24.92
CA TRP A 421 2.05 -4.35 -25.92
C TRP A 421 3.22 -5.14 -26.48
N ASP A 422 4.38 -4.51 -26.72
CA ASP A 422 5.57 -5.22 -27.21
C ASP A 422 6.06 -6.25 -26.20
N LEU A 423 5.98 -5.95 -24.90
CA LEU A 423 6.32 -6.89 -23.84
C LEU A 423 5.30 -8.03 -23.76
N PHE A 424 4.02 -7.70 -23.88
CA PHE A 424 2.92 -8.66 -23.84
C PHE A 424 3.01 -9.67 -24.98
N ASP A 425 3.32 -9.22 -26.21
CA ASP A 425 3.46 -10.06 -27.40
C ASP A 425 4.69 -10.96 -27.36
N GLN A 426 5.73 -10.57 -26.63
CA GLN A 426 6.96 -11.39 -26.47
C GLN A 426 6.83 -12.43 -25.34
N THR A 427 5.75 -12.40 -24.58
CA THR A 427 5.56 -13.27 -23.41
C THR A 427 4.93 -14.60 -23.82
N ASP A 428 5.48 -15.71 -23.28
CA ASP A 428 4.86 -17.03 -23.41
C ASP A 428 3.69 -17.17 -22.42
N TRP A 429 2.46 -17.09 -22.93
CA TRP A 429 1.23 -17.22 -22.16
C TRP A 429 0.67 -18.64 -22.08
N SER A 430 1.33 -19.63 -22.67
CA SER A 430 0.83 -21.01 -22.83
C SER A 430 0.40 -21.71 -21.53
N GLN A 431 0.84 -21.20 -20.38
CA GLN A 431 0.53 -21.75 -19.05
C GLN A 431 -0.30 -20.81 -18.19
N THR A 432 -0.74 -19.66 -18.73
CA THR A 432 -1.47 -18.64 -17.99
C THR A 432 -2.94 -18.58 -18.40
N LYS A 433 -3.86 -18.70 -17.46
CA LYS A 433 -5.29 -18.52 -17.66
C LYS A 433 -5.66 -17.03 -17.51
N PHE A 434 -6.48 -16.50 -18.42
CA PHE A 434 -7.00 -15.14 -18.33
C PHE A 434 -8.48 -15.14 -17.95
N ILE A 435 -8.83 -14.43 -16.88
CA ILE A 435 -10.19 -14.28 -16.36
C ILE A 435 -10.50 -12.80 -16.28
N VAL A 436 -11.36 -12.31 -17.19
CA VAL A 436 -11.52 -10.88 -17.45
C VAL A 436 -12.98 -10.47 -17.41
N SER A 437 -13.38 -9.62 -16.46
CA SER A 437 -14.64 -8.86 -16.54
C SER A 437 -14.39 -7.46 -17.09
N TYR A 438 -15.27 -6.98 -17.97
CA TYR A 438 -15.08 -5.69 -18.63
C TYR A 438 -16.40 -4.98 -18.85
N MET A 439 -16.35 -3.66 -19.00
CA MET A 439 -17.50 -2.86 -19.36
C MET A 439 -17.63 -2.81 -20.90
N LEU A 440 -18.84 -3.06 -21.42
CA LEU A 440 -19.09 -3.08 -22.88
C LEU A 440 -18.95 -1.71 -23.52
N GLU A 441 -19.27 -0.66 -22.77
CA GLU A 441 -19.17 0.73 -23.17
C GLU A 441 -18.09 1.47 -22.38
N ASP A 442 -16.97 0.79 -22.07
CA ASP A 442 -15.86 1.37 -21.29
C ASP A 442 -15.35 2.65 -21.96
N ASP A 443 -15.34 3.74 -21.21
CA ASP A 443 -14.97 5.07 -21.70
C ASP A 443 -13.55 5.48 -21.30
N TYR A 444 -12.76 4.57 -20.69
CA TYR A 444 -11.33 4.76 -20.44
C TYR A 444 -10.49 4.03 -21.47
N ASP A 445 -10.60 2.71 -21.58
CA ASP A 445 -9.89 1.88 -22.55
C ASP A 445 -10.90 0.94 -23.26
N MET A 446 -11.62 1.49 -24.22
CA MET A 446 -12.73 0.83 -24.91
C MET A 446 -12.31 -0.48 -25.61
N THR A 447 -11.06 -0.59 -25.99
CA THR A 447 -10.54 -1.71 -26.78
C THR A 447 -9.76 -2.73 -25.98
N ALA A 448 -9.50 -2.50 -24.69
CA ALA A 448 -8.61 -3.29 -23.88
C ALA A 448 -8.92 -4.81 -23.93
N TYR A 449 -10.17 -5.20 -23.70
CA TYR A 449 -10.56 -6.61 -23.74
C TYR A 449 -10.36 -7.25 -25.12
N ASN A 450 -10.82 -6.58 -26.18
CA ASN A 450 -10.70 -7.11 -27.54
C ASN A 450 -9.24 -7.20 -27.99
N ARG A 451 -8.41 -6.22 -27.62
CA ARG A 451 -6.97 -6.26 -27.89
C ARG A 451 -6.31 -7.40 -27.14
N LEU A 452 -6.55 -7.56 -25.85
CA LEU A 452 -6.01 -8.70 -25.08
C LEU A 452 -6.33 -10.03 -25.74
N ILE A 453 -7.59 -10.27 -26.16
CA ILE A 453 -7.96 -11.51 -26.86
C ILE A 453 -7.20 -11.63 -28.17
N SER A 454 -7.15 -10.60 -29.01
CA SER A 454 -6.48 -10.67 -30.30
C SER A 454 -4.98 -10.96 -30.23
N HIS A 455 -4.33 -10.61 -29.12
CA HIS A 455 -2.91 -10.88 -28.89
C HIS A 455 -2.62 -12.29 -28.33
N ILE A 456 -3.63 -12.99 -27.75
CA ILE A 456 -3.44 -14.32 -27.13
C ILE A 456 -4.20 -15.46 -27.82
N ASP A 457 -5.09 -15.17 -28.78
CA ASP A 457 -5.98 -16.15 -29.44
C ASP A 457 -5.23 -17.26 -30.20
N ASP A 458 -4.07 -16.93 -30.75
CA ASP A 458 -3.25 -17.90 -31.53
C ASP A 458 -2.46 -18.90 -30.66
N VAL A 459 -2.46 -18.76 -29.32
CA VAL A 459 -1.58 -19.51 -28.40
C VAL A 459 -2.30 -20.67 -27.71
N GLY A 460 -3.63 -20.81 -27.88
CA GLY A 460 -4.44 -21.84 -27.22
C GLY A 460 -4.60 -21.64 -25.71
N VAL A 461 -4.55 -20.39 -25.27
CA VAL A 461 -4.69 -19.97 -23.86
C VAL A 461 -6.15 -20.01 -23.42
N GLU A 462 -6.42 -20.44 -22.19
CA GLU A 462 -7.76 -20.40 -21.62
C GLU A 462 -8.15 -18.96 -21.26
N ILE A 463 -9.25 -18.47 -21.86
CA ILE A 463 -9.80 -17.13 -21.62
C ILE A 463 -11.25 -17.24 -21.16
N ILE A 464 -11.55 -16.68 -19.99
CA ILE A 464 -12.92 -16.57 -19.46
C ILE A 464 -13.27 -15.09 -19.42
N GLY A 465 -14.18 -14.65 -20.30
CA GLY A 465 -14.59 -13.25 -20.42
C GLY A 465 -16.03 -13.00 -19.99
N LYS A 466 -16.30 -11.84 -19.32
CA LYS A 466 -17.63 -11.40 -18.96
C LYS A 466 -17.82 -9.91 -19.27
N GLY A 467 -18.57 -9.60 -20.31
CA GLY A 467 -19.04 -8.23 -20.61
C GLY A 467 -20.20 -7.82 -19.71
N ILE A 468 -20.17 -6.60 -19.21
CA ILE A 468 -21.22 -5.98 -18.38
C ILE A 468 -21.54 -4.63 -19.03
N HIS A 469 -22.84 -4.32 -19.20
CA HIS A 469 -23.27 -3.05 -19.77
C HIS A 469 -22.95 -1.87 -18.88
N GLY A 470 -22.54 -0.75 -19.49
CA GLY A 470 -22.22 0.49 -18.85
C GLY A 470 -20.79 0.96 -19.13
N ARG A 471 -20.51 2.20 -18.71
CA ARG A 471 -19.18 2.83 -18.79
C ARG A 471 -18.31 2.35 -17.62
N HIS A 472 -17.04 2.73 -17.61
CA HIS A 472 -16.05 2.27 -16.64
C HIS A 472 -16.51 2.26 -15.17
N ASN A 473 -17.23 3.29 -14.73
CA ASN A 473 -17.65 3.44 -13.33
C ASN A 473 -19.15 3.15 -13.06
N ASP A 474 -19.93 2.71 -14.07
CA ASP A 474 -21.38 2.59 -13.92
C ASP A 474 -21.79 1.36 -13.08
N ASP A 475 -21.12 0.22 -13.19
CA ASP A 475 -21.46 -1.00 -12.45
C ASP A 475 -20.23 -1.72 -11.85
N THR A 476 -19.61 -1.08 -10.86
CA THR A 476 -18.52 -1.70 -10.11
C THR A 476 -18.99 -2.89 -9.27
N TYR A 477 -20.25 -2.92 -8.83
CA TYR A 477 -20.77 -4.01 -8.01
C TYR A 477 -20.77 -5.35 -8.75
N SER A 478 -21.33 -5.40 -9.97
CA SER A 478 -21.37 -6.61 -10.80
C SER A 478 -19.97 -7.09 -11.18
N ILE A 479 -19.06 -6.16 -11.50
CA ILE A 479 -17.64 -6.47 -11.75
C ILE A 479 -17.02 -7.17 -10.53
N VAL A 480 -17.15 -6.58 -9.36
CA VAL A 480 -16.55 -7.14 -8.13
C VAL A 480 -17.20 -8.47 -7.72
N ALA A 481 -18.52 -8.61 -7.89
CA ALA A 481 -19.24 -9.85 -7.59
C ALA A 481 -18.71 -10.98 -8.49
N TRP A 482 -18.65 -10.77 -9.80
CA TRP A 482 -18.15 -11.76 -10.74
C TRP A 482 -16.66 -12.08 -10.51
N PHE A 483 -15.83 -11.06 -10.28
CA PHE A 483 -14.41 -11.20 -9.95
C PHE A 483 -14.22 -12.16 -8.74
N LYS A 484 -14.99 -11.96 -7.66
CA LYS A 484 -14.94 -12.84 -6.49
C LYS A 484 -15.38 -14.26 -6.81
N THR A 485 -16.46 -14.43 -7.57
CA THR A 485 -16.94 -15.76 -7.98
C THR A 485 -15.85 -16.50 -8.75
N GLN A 486 -15.20 -15.85 -9.70
CA GLN A 486 -14.16 -16.47 -10.51
C GLN A 486 -12.90 -16.77 -9.69
N PHE A 487 -12.58 -15.92 -8.72
CA PHE A 487 -11.51 -16.20 -7.77
C PHE A 487 -11.80 -17.46 -6.95
N ASP A 488 -13.01 -17.55 -6.37
CA ASP A 488 -13.45 -18.73 -5.58
C ASP A 488 -13.45 -20.00 -6.42
N GLU A 489 -13.92 -19.93 -7.67
CA GLU A 489 -13.90 -21.04 -8.61
C GLU A 489 -12.46 -21.49 -8.93
N THR A 490 -11.55 -20.56 -9.22
CA THR A 490 -10.14 -20.86 -9.47
C THR A 490 -9.49 -21.52 -8.25
N LEU A 491 -9.74 -21.00 -7.05
CA LEU A 491 -9.20 -21.58 -5.81
C LEU A 491 -9.72 -23.02 -5.60
N LYS A 492 -11.00 -23.28 -5.88
CA LYS A 492 -11.61 -24.61 -5.73
C LYS A 492 -11.14 -25.60 -6.79
N LEU A 493 -11.20 -25.21 -8.05
CA LEU A 493 -10.98 -26.11 -9.17
C LEU A 493 -9.48 -26.38 -9.43
N ASP A 494 -8.68 -25.31 -9.46
CA ASP A 494 -7.27 -25.41 -9.84
C ASP A 494 -6.38 -25.74 -8.63
N PHE A 495 -6.72 -25.22 -7.44
CA PHE A 495 -5.92 -25.40 -6.22
C PHE A 495 -6.58 -26.32 -5.18
N LYS A 496 -7.74 -26.89 -5.47
CA LYS A 496 -8.47 -27.84 -4.59
C LYS A 496 -8.72 -27.28 -3.18
N ARG A 497 -8.96 -25.97 -3.10
CA ARG A 497 -9.30 -25.35 -1.83
C ARG A 497 -10.81 -25.51 -1.59
N GLY A 498 -11.18 -26.32 -0.59
CA GLY A 498 -12.58 -26.49 -0.15
C GLY A 498 -13.10 -25.28 0.64
N ASP A 499 -14.39 -25.28 0.95
CA ASP A 499 -14.96 -24.29 1.86
C ASP A 499 -14.26 -24.42 3.22
N LEU A 500 -13.76 -23.29 3.74
CA LEU A 500 -13.06 -23.24 5.03
C LEU A 500 -13.91 -23.66 6.24
N ASP A 501 -15.18 -23.99 6.01
CA ASP A 501 -16.17 -24.37 7.05
C ASP A 501 -16.30 -25.89 7.26
N GLU A 502 -15.62 -26.74 6.48
CA GLU A 502 -15.75 -28.21 6.59
C GLU A 502 -14.51 -28.94 7.16
N GLU A 503 -13.47 -28.23 7.67
CA GLU A 503 -12.36 -28.88 8.40
C GLU A 503 -12.28 -28.36 9.88
#